data_64ef338fb7fef80f6ab94b5d8cf6933f
#
_entry.id   64ef338fb7fef80f6ab94b5d8cf6933f
#
_cell.length_a   1.000
_cell.length_b   1.000
_cell.length_c   1.000
_cell.angle_alpha   90.00
_cell.angle_beta   90.00
_cell.angle_gamma   90.00
#
_symmetry.space_group_name_H-M   'P 1'
#
loop_
_entity.id
_entity.type
_entity.pdbx_description
1 polymer ?
#
loop_
_entity_poly.entity_id
_entity_poly.type
_entity_poly.pdbx_seq_one_letter_code
_entity_poly.pdbx_strand_id
1 'polypeptide(L)'
;MLKQQQRSCERASVVVDAMDDGGRMELRDVETDETYEVVDYIDDELAAKLGSLSTGEAVNLELVAGSGTSDVFGAVRIESTGPSARFQ
;
A
#
# COMPACT_ATOMS: atom_id res chain seq x y z
N MET A 1 -27.97 6.25 -4.33
CA MET A 1 -27.36 6.14 -4.21
C MET A 1 -26.48 6.03 -4.24
N LEU A 2 -26.13 5.88 -4.14
CA LEU A 2 -25.26 5.72 -4.03
C LEU A 2 -24.40 5.63 -4.45
N LYS A 3 -23.77 5.55 -4.53
CA LYS A 3 -22.86 5.49 -4.83
C LYS A 3 -21.95 4.90 -4.66
N GLN A 4 -21.82 4.33 -4.76
CA GLN A 4 -20.90 3.75 -4.52
C GLN A 4 -19.71 4.12 -4.86
N GLN A 5 -19.17 4.29 -4.57
CA GLN A 5 -17.99 4.59 -5.01
C GLN A 5 -16.92 3.86 -4.36
N GLN A 6 -15.65 3.99 -4.76
CA GLN A 6 -14.59 3.29 -4.15
C GLN A 6 -14.32 3.81 -2.80
N ARG A 7 -14.10 2.95 -1.87
CA ARG A 7 -13.77 3.34 -0.55
C ARG A 7 -12.31 3.09 -0.33
N SER A 8 -11.62 4.03 0.28
CA SER A 8 -10.25 3.82 0.66
C SER A 8 -10.20 3.18 2.02
N CYS A 9 -9.12 2.48 2.30
CA CYS A 9 -8.86 1.95 3.62
C CYS A 9 -7.40 2.14 3.97
N GLU A 10 -7.11 2.23 5.23
CA GLU A 10 -5.74 2.37 5.71
C GLU A 10 -5.25 1.03 6.19
N ARG A 11 -4.02 0.72 5.82
CA ARG A 11 -3.41 -0.53 6.28
C ARG A 11 -2.01 -0.28 6.75
N ALA A 12 -1.73 -0.77 7.94
CA ALA A 12 -0.37 -0.80 8.44
C ALA A 12 0.27 -2.07 7.92
N SER A 13 1.33 -1.94 7.16
CA SER A 13 1.86 -3.07 6.41
C SER A 13 3.37 -3.10 6.46
N VAL A 14 3.93 -4.23 6.04
CA VAL A 14 5.36 -4.43 5.90
C VAL A 14 5.62 -4.84 4.47
N VAL A 15 6.66 -4.28 3.86
CA VAL A 15 7.00 -4.63 2.49
C VAL A 15 7.55 -6.04 2.45
N VAL A 16 6.92 -6.90 1.67
CA VAL A 16 7.36 -8.28 1.48
C VAL A 16 8.25 -8.37 0.25
N ASP A 17 7.80 -7.78 -0.85
CA ASP A 17 8.61 -7.67 -2.06
C ASP A 17 8.64 -6.23 -2.49
N ALA A 18 9.84 -5.67 -2.60
CA ALA A 18 9.98 -4.29 -3.02
C ALA A 18 9.48 -4.11 -4.44
N MET A 19 9.16 -2.86 -4.79
CA MET A 19 8.60 -2.57 -6.09
C MET A 19 9.53 -3.02 -7.22
N ASP A 20 8.96 -3.69 -8.20
CA ASP A 20 9.73 -4.18 -9.34
C ASP A 20 9.67 -3.17 -10.49
N ASP A 21 10.26 -3.51 -11.61
CA ASP A 21 10.32 -2.63 -12.77
C ASP A 21 8.94 -2.32 -13.33
N GLY A 22 7.99 -3.17 -13.10
CA GLY A 22 6.64 -2.93 -13.58
C GLY A 22 5.77 -2.14 -12.63
N GLY A 23 6.33 -1.74 -11.50
CA GLY A 23 5.56 -0.95 -10.54
C GLY A 23 4.71 -1.75 -9.60
N ARG A 24 4.97 -3.04 -9.47
CA ARG A 24 4.20 -3.90 -8.58
C ARG A 24 5.01 -4.19 -7.33
N MET A 25 4.38 -4.10 -6.18
CA MET A 25 5.02 -4.48 -4.94
C MET A 25 4.06 -5.29 -4.10
N GLU A 26 4.60 -6.10 -3.22
CA GLU A 26 3.80 -6.94 -2.34
C GLU A 26 4.00 -6.52 -0.90
N LEU A 27 2.90 -6.42 -0.16
CA LEU A 27 2.96 -6.03 1.24
C LEU A 27 2.14 -7.01 2.07
N ARG A 28 2.41 -7.02 3.35
CA ARG A 28 1.64 -7.83 4.29
C ARG A 28 1.03 -6.92 5.34
N ASP A 29 -0.28 -7.06 5.52
CA ASP A 29 -1.02 -6.32 6.53
C ASP A 29 -0.61 -6.86 7.90
N VAL A 30 -0.11 -5.99 8.79
CA VAL A 30 0.38 -6.46 10.08
C VAL A 30 -0.74 -6.86 11.02
N GLU A 31 -1.96 -6.43 10.77
CA GLU A 31 -3.08 -6.77 11.64
C GLU A 31 -3.72 -8.08 11.26
N THR A 32 -3.84 -8.35 9.97
CA THR A 32 -4.50 -9.55 9.50
C THR A 32 -3.53 -10.62 9.01
N ASP A 33 -2.28 -10.23 8.80
CA ASP A 33 -1.26 -11.14 8.28
C ASP A 33 -1.51 -11.57 6.84
N GLU A 34 -2.36 -10.85 6.13
CA GLU A 34 -2.66 -11.14 4.74
C GLU A 34 -1.73 -10.36 3.83
N THR A 35 -1.32 -10.99 2.74
CA THR A 35 -0.53 -10.27 1.75
C THR A 35 -1.42 -9.71 0.66
N TYR A 36 -0.98 -8.63 0.07
CA TYR A 36 -1.70 -7.99 -1.03
C TYR A 36 -0.69 -7.30 -1.94
N GLU A 37 -1.14 -6.97 -3.13
CA GLU A 37 -0.29 -6.31 -4.11
C GLU A 37 -0.76 -4.90 -4.38
N VAL A 38 0.19 -3.99 -4.57
CA VAL A 38 -0.11 -2.64 -5.01
C VAL A 38 0.44 -2.49 -6.42
N VAL A 39 -0.44 -2.16 -7.34
CA VAL A 39 -0.09 -2.10 -8.75
C VAL A 39 -0.38 -0.75 -9.38
N ASP A 40 -1.07 0.13 -8.66
CA ASP A 40 -1.37 1.47 -9.13
C ASP A 40 -1.07 2.49 -8.07
N TYR A 41 -0.72 3.69 -8.50
CA TYR A 41 -0.37 4.77 -7.59
C TYR A 41 -1.03 6.02 -8.12
N ILE A 42 -1.49 6.86 -7.20
CA ILE A 42 -2.26 8.02 -7.60
C ILE A 42 -1.42 9.01 -8.41
N ASP A 43 -0.12 9.04 -8.18
CA ASP A 43 0.78 9.87 -8.97
C ASP A 43 2.20 9.33 -8.90
N ASP A 44 3.08 9.94 -9.68
CA ASP A 44 4.46 9.48 -9.77
C ASP A 44 5.24 9.72 -8.49
N GLU A 45 4.89 10.75 -7.78
CA GLU A 45 5.57 11.06 -6.53
C GLU A 45 5.32 9.96 -5.49
N LEU A 46 4.09 9.49 -5.39
CA LEU A 46 3.76 8.42 -4.50
C LEU A 46 4.44 7.13 -4.93
N ALA A 47 4.46 6.85 -6.22
CA ALA A 47 5.13 5.67 -6.72
C ALA A 47 6.63 5.72 -6.39
N ALA A 48 7.24 6.87 -6.52
CA ALA A 48 8.66 6.99 -6.20
C ALA A 48 8.93 6.77 -4.72
N LYS A 49 8.07 7.30 -3.87
CA LYS A 49 8.23 7.11 -2.43
C LYS A 49 8.09 5.66 -2.03
N LEU A 50 7.09 4.98 -2.55
CA LEU A 50 6.90 3.57 -2.24
C LEU A 50 8.01 2.74 -2.86
N GLY A 51 8.49 3.12 -4.02
CA GLY A 51 9.57 2.40 -4.67
C GLY A 51 10.90 2.50 -3.94
N SER A 52 11.03 3.47 -3.06
CA SER A 52 12.25 3.60 -2.27
C SER A 52 12.26 2.72 -1.03
N LEU A 53 11.16 2.05 -0.73
CA LEU A 53 11.09 1.21 0.45
C LEU A 53 11.73 -0.15 0.17
N SER A 54 12.40 -0.66 1.18
CA SER A 54 13.06 -1.96 1.09
C SER A 54 12.21 -3.03 1.74
N THR A 55 12.46 -4.25 1.36
CA THR A 55 11.80 -5.40 2.00
C THR A 55 12.01 -5.33 3.51
N GLY A 56 10.97 -5.50 4.24
CA GLY A 56 10.98 -5.46 5.70
C GLY A 56 10.63 -4.13 6.30
N GLU A 57 10.53 -3.08 5.49
CA GLU A 57 10.17 -1.78 6.03
C GLU A 57 8.68 -1.67 6.27
N ALA A 58 8.31 -0.98 7.33
CA ALA A 58 6.90 -0.79 7.68
C ALA A 58 6.39 0.48 7.04
N VAL A 59 5.13 0.46 6.66
CA VAL A 59 4.50 1.63 6.05
C VAL A 59 3.01 1.59 6.31
N ASN A 60 2.45 2.74 6.57
CA ASN A 60 0.98 2.89 6.65
C ASN A 60 0.50 3.50 5.37
N LEU A 61 -0.42 2.83 4.72
CA LEU A 61 -0.91 3.24 3.40
C LEU A 61 -2.40 3.45 3.41
N GLU A 62 -2.84 4.40 2.63
CA GLU A 62 -4.25 4.49 2.25
C GLU A 62 -4.39 3.89 0.87
N LEU A 63 -5.30 2.95 0.73
CA LEU A 63 -5.44 2.13 -0.48
C LEU A 63 -6.87 2.11 -0.96
N VAL A 64 -7.03 1.93 -2.26
CA VAL A 64 -8.36 1.65 -2.83
C VAL A 64 -8.28 0.31 -3.53
N ALA A 65 -9.38 -0.40 -3.52
CA ALA A 65 -9.42 -1.72 -4.11
C ALA A 65 -9.21 -1.62 -5.62
N GLY A 66 -8.42 -2.51 -6.15
CA GLY A 66 -8.23 -2.60 -7.58
C GLY A 66 -9.38 -3.28 -8.23
N SER A 67 -9.50 -3.08 -9.52
CA SER A 67 -10.59 -3.67 -10.25
C SER A 67 -10.36 -5.15 -10.41
N GLY A 68 -11.37 -5.91 -10.15
CA GLY A 68 -11.42 -7.30 -10.53
C GLY A 68 -10.91 -8.31 -9.53
N THR A 69 -10.07 -7.95 -8.60
CA THR A 69 -9.62 -8.92 -7.61
C THR A 69 -9.56 -8.28 -6.25
N SER A 70 -9.59 -9.09 -5.24
CA SER A 70 -9.66 -8.60 -3.88
C SER A 70 -8.30 -8.35 -3.27
N ASP A 71 -7.23 -8.82 -3.85
CA ASP A 71 -5.91 -8.63 -3.27
C ASP A 71 -5.01 -7.71 -4.08
N VAL A 72 -5.58 -6.94 -4.99
CA VAL A 72 -4.85 -5.96 -5.78
C VAL A 72 -5.38 -4.57 -5.43
N PHE A 73 -4.49 -3.65 -5.18
CA PHE A 73 -4.88 -2.33 -4.68
C PHE A 73 -4.12 -1.23 -5.40
N GLY A 74 -4.69 -0.04 -5.34
CA GLY A 74 -4.01 1.16 -5.74
C GLY A 74 -3.68 1.99 -4.52
N ALA A 75 -2.50 2.57 -4.47
CA ALA A 75 -2.09 3.39 -3.34
C ALA A 75 -2.48 4.83 -3.59
N VAL A 76 -3.09 5.44 -2.58
CA VAL A 76 -3.56 6.81 -2.65
C VAL A 76 -2.66 7.72 -1.84
N ARG A 77 -2.18 7.28 -0.71
CA ARG A 77 -1.40 8.14 0.17
C ARG A 77 -0.57 7.30 1.14
N ILE A 78 0.59 7.81 1.49
CA ILE A 78 1.38 7.24 2.57
C ILE A 78 1.05 8.04 3.82
N GLU A 79 0.60 7.33 4.85
CA GLU A 79 0.29 7.98 6.12
C GLU A 79 1.54 8.14 6.97
N SER A 80 2.37 7.12 7.01
CA SER A 80 3.62 7.16 7.74
C SER A 80 4.48 6.00 7.32
N THR A 81 5.77 6.10 7.59
CA THR A 81 6.70 5.02 7.28
C THR A 81 7.54 4.70 8.49
N GLY A 82 7.95 3.45 8.55
CA GLY A 82 8.88 3.01 9.57
C GLY A 82 8.24 2.71 10.90
N PRO A 83 8.87 1.87 11.69
CA PRO A 83 8.29 1.50 12.98
C PRO A 83 8.27 2.66 13.97
N SER A 84 9.15 3.59 13.83
CA SER A 84 9.18 4.71 14.75
C SER A 84 8.05 5.65 14.58
N ALA A 85 7.30 5.46 13.59
CA ALA A 85 6.13 6.29 13.41
C ALA A 85 5.19 6.19 14.54
N ARG A 86 5.43 5.25 15.33
CA ARG A 86 4.61 5.20 16.42
C ARG A 86 5.19 5.62 17.57
N PHE A 87 5.66 6.09 17.97
CA PHE A 87 6.24 6.34 19.03
C PHE A 87 6.15 7.16 19.74
N GLN A 88 6.05 7.33 19.90
CA GLN A 88 6.07 7.86 20.45
C GLN A 88 5.94 8.00 20.82
#